data_1ebfdf5d4e6c61c75a029cd1a21aaafd
#
_entry.id   1ebfdf5d4e6c61c75a029cd1a21aaafd
#
_cell.length_a   1.000
_cell.length_b   1.000
_cell.length_c   1.000
_cell.angle_alpha   90.00
_cell.angle_beta   90.00
_cell.angle_gamma   90.00
#
_symmetry.space_group_name_H-M   'P 1'
#
loop_
_entity.id
_entity.type
_entity.pdbx_description
1 polymer ?
#
loop_
_entity_poly.entity_id
_entity_poly.type
_entity_poly.pdbx_seq_one_letter_code
_entity_poly.pdbx_strand_id
1 'polypeptide(L)'
;MYKNLAEKLKSARISTGLTRKQVAERIGISYAVLAHYETGEREPSLNVLYSLAKLYKVSVDYLLDVTVSTSNTIVLDGLNDNQKQIVKDTVNYFRNSIHE
;
A
#
# COMPACT_ATOMS: atom_id res chain seq x y z
N MET A 1 12.76 0.39 8.92
CA MET A 1 11.32 0.31 9.09
C MET A 1 10.63 1.42 8.33
N TYR A 2 9.47 1.12 7.79
CA TYR A 2 8.77 2.10 7.00
C TYR A 2 8.04 3.09 7.90
N LYS A 3 8.23 4.35 7.61
CA LYS A 3 7.63 5.37 8.39
C LYS A 3 6.13 5.35 8.27
N ASN A 4 5.44 5.48 9.35
CA ASN A 4 3.99 5.52 9.38
C ASN A 4 3.25 4.25 8.94
N LEU A 5 3.99 3.17 8.74
CA LEU A 5 3.32 1.94 8.33
C LEU A 5 2.32 1.49 9.39
N ALA A 6 2.73 1.50 10.64
CA ALA A 6 1.86 1.05 11.72
C ALA A 6 0.57 1.84 11.76
N GLU A 7 0.69 3.15 11.65
CA GLU A 7 -0.47 3.99 11.69
C GLU A 7 -1.37 3.78 10.50
N LYS A 8 -0.78 3.58 9.32
CA LYS A 8 -1.57 3.38 8.13
C LYS A 8 -2.31 2.05 8.19
N LEU A 9 -1.65 1.02 8.75
CA LEU A 9 -2.32 -0.26 8.88
C LEU A 9 -3.52 -0.14 9.80
N LYS A 10 -3.35 0.57 10.91
CA LYS A 10 -4.43 0.70 11.86
C LYS A 10 -5.56 1.52 11.26
N SER A 11 -5.23 2.63 10.60
CA SER A 11 -6.24 3.48 10.01
C SER A 11 -7.00 2.75 8.91
N ALA A 12 -6.30 1.98 8.11
CA ALA A 12 -6.95 1.26 7.03
C ALA A 12 -7.92 0.23 7.60
N ARG A 13 -7.50 -0.45 8.68
CA ARG A 13 -8.38 -1.41 9.30
C ARG A 13 -9.64 -0.74 9.84
N ILE A 14 -9.45 0.36 10.55
CA ILE A 14 -10.58 1.06 11.13
C ILE A 14 -11.54 1.52 10.04
N SER A 15 -10.99 1.94 8.92
CA SER A 15 -11.83 2.40 7.81
C SER A 15 -12.71 1.27 7.26
N THR A 16 -12.29 0.03 7.42
CA THR A 16 -13.09 -1.08 6.92
C THR A 16 -14.14 -1.51 7.93
N GLY A 17 -14.03 -1.03 9.15
CA GLY A 17 -14.95 -1.43 10.20
C GLY A 17 -14.63 -2.77 10.82
N LEU A 18 -13.47 -3.34 10.49
CA LEU A 18 -13.13 -4.66 11.04
C LEU A 18 -12.33 -4.52 12.34
N THR A 19 -12.53 -5.46 13.23
CA THR A 19 -11.77 -5.46 14.47
C THR A 19 -10.46 -6.19 14.22
N ARG A 20 -9.51 -6.05 15.10
CA ARG A 20 -8.25 -6.75 14.98
C ARG A 20 -8.48 -8.25 14.93
N LYS A 21 -9.41 -8.73 15.75
CA LYS A 21 -9.68 -10.14 15.78
C LYS A 21 -10.18 -10.63 14.46
N GLN A 22 -11.06 -9.88 13.84
CA GLN A 22 -11.61 -10.27 12.56
C GLN A 22 -10.52 -10.27 11.48
N VAL A 23 -9.67 -9.28 11.49
CA VAL A 23 -8.62 -9.21 10.50
C VAL A 23 -7.63 -10.36 10.70
N ALA A 24 -7.23 -10.59 11.95
CA ALA A 24 -6.28 -11.65 12.23
C ALA A 24 -6.81 -12.99 11.75
N GLU A 25 -8.09 -13.24 11.97
CA GLU A 25 -8.70 -14.47 11.53
C GLU A 25 -8.70 -14.58 10.02
N ARG A 26 -9.00 -13.52 9.34
CA ARG A 26 -9.07 -13.56 7.88
C ARG A 26 -7.72 -13.71 7.22
N ILE A 27 -6.69 -13.17 7.85
CA ILE A 27 -5.36 -13.22 7.27
C ILE A 27 -4.62 -14.48 7.73
N GLY A 28 -5.09 -15.06 8.83
CA GLY A 28 -4.41 -16.25 9.34
C GLY A 28 -3.23 -15.96 10.24
N ILE A 29 -3.28 -14.87 10.97
CA ILE A 29 -2.19 -14.55 11.89
C ILE A 29 -2.82 -14.37 13.27
N SER A 30 -1.97 -14.29 14.29
CA SER A 30 -2.51 -14.14 15.62
C SER A 30 -2.91 -12.69 15.89
N TYR A 31 -3.79 -12.53 16.81
CA TYR A 31 -4.23 -11.21 17.21
C TYR A 31 -3.03 -10.38 17.70
N ALA A 32 -2.18 -11.02 18.49
CA ALA A 32 -1.03 -10.32 19.04
C ALA A 32 -0.08 -9.83 17.96
N VAL A 33 0.12 -10.63 16.94
CA VAL A 33 1.00 -10.25 15.86
C VAL A 33 0.42 -9.06 15.11
N LEU A 34 -0.88 -9.09 14.86
CA LEU A 34 -1.49 -7.97 14.18
C LEU A 34 -1.36 -6.71 15.03
N ALA A 35 -1.55 -6.85 16.32
CA ALA A 35 -1.44 -5.70 17.21
C ALA A 35 -0.03 -5.13 17.16
N HIS A 36 0.98 -6.00 17.06
CA HIS A 36 2.35 -5.53 17.00
C HIS A 36 2.62 -4.81 15.69
N TYR A 37 1.94 -5.18 14.62
CA TYR A 37 2.09 -4.48 13.36
C TYR A 37 1.49 -3.07 13.51
N GLU A 38 0.41 -2.96 14.25
CA GLU A 38 -0.25 -1.66 14.39
C GLU A 38 0.40 -0.75 15.44
N THR A 39 1.30 -1.30 16.24
CA THR A 39 2.02 -0.47 17.19
C THR A 39 3.44 -0.18 16.69
N GLY A 40 3.85 -0.86 15.63
CA GLY A 40 5.18 -0.65 15.12
C GLY A 40 6.24 -1.54 15.75
N GLU A 41 5.84 -2.45 16.65
CA GLU A 41 6.79 -3.35 17.26
C GLU A 41 7.30 -4.40 16.30
N ARG A 42 6.54 -4.69 15.28
CA ARG A 42 6.96 -5.65 14.27
C ARG A 42 6.49 -5.18 12.91
N GLU A 43 7.19 -5.59 11.89
CA GLU A 43 6.76 -5.29 10.53
C GLU A 43 6.28 -6.55 9.87
N PRO A 44 5.22 -6.48 9.10
CA PRO A 44 4.71 -7.66 8.43
C PRO A 44 5.65 -8.05 7.28
N SER A 45 5.65 -9.33 6.94
CA SER A 45 6.40 -9.79 5.79
C SER A 45 5.66 -9.25 4.57
N LEU A 46 6.28 -9.33 3.43
CA LEU A 46 5.66 -8.82 2.21
C LEU A 46 4.36 -9.57 1.92
N ASN A 47 4.34 -10.89 2.15
CA ASN A 47 3.15 -11.65 1.88
C ASN A 47 1.99 -11.21 2.79
N VAL A 48 2.27 -10.98 4.05
CA VAL A 48 1.24 -10.56 4.97
C VAL A 48 0.78 -9.16 4.62
N LEU A 49 1.74 -8.30 4.27
CA LEU A 49 1.41 -6.94 3.92
C LEU A 49 0.49 -6.91 2.70
N TYR A 50 0.78 -7.76 1.73
CA TYR A 50 -0.02 -7.82 0.52
C TYR A 50 -1.44 -8.28 0.89
N SER A 51 -1.56 -9.28 1.77
CA SER A 51 -2.86 -9.76 2.17
C SER A 51 -3.66 -8.68 2.90
N LEU A 52 -2.97 -7.92 3.74
CA LEU A 52 -3.64 -6.84 4.45
C LEU A 52 -4.08 -5.75 3.48
N ALA A 53 -3.23 -5.44 2.51
CA ALA A 53 -3.57 -4.41 1.55
C ALA A 53 -4.80 -4.81 0.75
N LYS A 54 -4.88 -6.09 0.38
CA LYS A 54 -6.03 -6.56 -0.37
C LYS A 54 -7.28 -6.50 0.50
N LEU A 55 -7.18 -6.92 1.74
CA LEU A 55 -8.32 -6.93 2.62
C LEU A 55 -8.82 -5.50 2.88
N TYR A 56 -7.89 -4.57 3.05
CA TYR A 56 -8.25 -3.20 3.35
C TYR A 56 -8.54 -2.40 2.08
N LYS A 57 -8.31 -3.01 0.93
CA LYS A 57 -8.54 -2.34 -0.35
C LYS A 57 -7.70 -1.08 -0.53
N VAL A 58 -6.45 -1.18 -0.13
CA VAL A 58 -5.50 -0.10 -0.35
C VAL A 58 -4.29 -0.69 -1.03
N SER A 59 -3.44 0.12 -1.59
CA SER A 59 -2.27 -0.39 -2.27
C SER A 59 -1.14 -0.60 -1.26
N VAL A 60 -0.23 -1.48 -1.61
CA VAL A 60 0.93 -1.70 -0.77
C VAL A 60 1.76 -0.41 -0.76
N ASP A 61 1.82 0.27 -1.90
CA ASP A 61 2.57 1.51 -1.98
C ASP A 61 2.04 2.55 -0.99
N TYR A 62 0.75 2.60 -0.85
CA TYR A 62 0.15 3.52 0.08
C TYR A 62 0.59 3.18 1.50
N LEU A 63 0.55 1.88 1.83
CA LEU A 63 0.90 1.46 3.17
C LEU A 63 2.37 1.74 3.47
N LEU A 64 3.23 1.55 2.50
CA LEU A 64 4.64 1.77 2.69
C LEU A 64 5.03 3.23 2.51
N ASP A 65 4.08 4.03 2.12
CA ASP A 65 4.33 5.46 1.94
C ASP A 65 5.45 5.68 0.94
N VAL A 66 5.44 4.94 -0.13
CA VAL A 66 6.44 5.08 -1.15
C VAL A 66 6.10 6.28 -1.98
N THR A 67 7.01 7.20 -2.01
CA THR A 67 6.79 8.37 -2.80
C THR A 67 7.71 8.28 -3.96
N VAL A 68 7.16 8.22 -5.09
CA VAL A 68 7.97 8.10 -6.25
C VAL A 68 8.48 9.48 -6.45
N SER A 69 9.70 9.61 -6.44
CA SER A 69 10.26 10.89 -6.53
C SER A 69 9.86 11.43 -7.83
N THR A 70 9.43 12.59 -7.76
CA THR A 70 8.96 13.11 -8.94
C THR A 70 10.11 13.39 -9.75
N SER A 71 11.17 13.36 -9.17
CA SER A 71 12.32 13.65 -9.96
C SER A 71 12.26 12.61 -10.97
N ASN A 72 11.71 11.57 -10.62
CA ASN A 72 11.67 10.53 -11.52
C ASN A 72 10.79 10.89 -12.55
N THR A 73 9.85 11.56 -12.17
CA THR A 73 8.86 11.80 -13.12
C THR A 73 9.44 12.72 -14.07
N ILE A 74 10.34 13.40 -13.66
CA ILE A 74 10.88 14.32 -14.50
C ILE A 74 11.32 13.70 -15.69
N VAL A 75 11.70 12.60 -15.53
CA VAL A 75 12.14 11.90 -16.57
C VAL A 75 11.23 12.03 -17.64
N LEU A 76 10.06 12.13 -17.31
CA LEU A 76 9.12 12.19 -18.30
C LEU A 76 9.35 13.33 -19.15
N ASP A 77 10.13 14.13 -18.73
CA ASP A 77 10.33 15.25 -19.49
C ASP A 77 10.94 14.94 -20.75
N GLY A 78 11.58 13.93 -20.81
CA GLY A 78 12.28 13.71 -21.98
C GLY A 78 11.18 13.35 -22.90
N LEU A 79 10.05 13.22 -22.35
CA LEU A 79 8.97 12.78 -23.11
C LEU A 79 8.20 13.94 -23.51
N ASN A 80 7.58 13.86 -24.53
CA ASN A 80 6.80 14.95 -24.98
C ASN A 80 5.50 14.62 -24.39
N ASP A 81 4.54 15.35 -24.70
CA ASP A 81 3.26 15.12 -24.17
C ASP A 81 2.69 13.79 -24.39
N ASN A 82 2.95 13.25 -25.47
CA ASN A 82 2.41 11.98 -25.72
C ASN A 82 2.95 11.01 -24.79
N GLN A 83 4.18 11.13 -24.55
CA GLN A 83 4.77 10.20 -23.68
C GLN A 83 4.30 10.36 -22.30
N LYS A 84 4.00 11.54 -21.98
CA LYS A 84 3.56 11.75 -20.65
C LYS A 84 2.27 11.09 -20.50
N GLN A 85 1.53 11.12 -21.53
CA GLN A 85 0.26 10.58 -21.52
C GLN A 85 0.38 9.13 -21.26
N ILE A 86 1.19 8.53 -21.96
CA ILE A 86 1.41 7.15 -21.82
C ILE A 86 1.82 6.77 -20.47
N VAL A 87 2.66 7.50 -19.94
CA VAL A 87 3.14 7.19 -18.65
C VAL A 87 2.00 7.25 -17.69
N LYS A 88 1.18 8.16 -17.91
CA LYS A 88 0.09 8.31 -17.07
C LYS A 88 -0.74 7.12 -17.14
N ASP A 89 -0.97 6.66 -18.29
CA ASP A 89 -1.79 5.54 -18.46
C ASP A 89 -1.17 4.34 -17.86
N THR A 90 0.06 4.24 -18.02
CA THR A 90 0.73 3.10 -17.52
C THR A 90 0.57 3.06 -16.08
N VAL A 91 0.58 4.15 -15.60
CA VAL A 91 0.47 4.21 -14.22
C VAL A 91 -0.90 3.85 -13.98
N ASN A 92 -1.64 4.20 -14.88
CA ASN A 92 -2.95 3.87 -14.75
C ASN A 92 -3.08 2.50 -15.05
N TYR A 93 -2.29 2.35 -16.04
CA TYR A 93 -2.22 1.19 -16.43
C TYR A 93 -1.49 0.59 -15.72
N PHE A 94 -1.00 1.09 -15.58
CA PHE A 94 -0.62 0.67 -14.77
C PHE A 94 -1.38 0.99 -13.98
N ARG A 95 -2.01 1.71 -14.30
CA ARG A 95 -2.87 1.93 -13.62
C ARG A 95 -3.87 1.35 -13.97
N ASN A 96 -3.71 1.56 -15.00
CA ASN A 96 -4.38 0.97 -15.27
C ASN A 96 -4.11 0.08 -15.29
N SER A 97 -3.41 0.27 -15.64
CA SER A 97 -3.20 -0.44 -15.55
C SER A 97 -3.26 -0.78 -14.95
N ILE A 98 -2.99 -0.21 -15.22
CA ILE A 98 -3.04 -0.27 -14.65
C ILE A 98 -3.67 -0.25 -14.50
N HIS A 99 -3.88 0.25 -15.42
CA HIS A 99 -4.31 0.34 -15.35
C HIS A 99 -4.61 -0.11 -15.09
N GLU A 100 -4.67 0.47 -15.40
CA GLU A 100 -4.80 0.18 -15.21
C GLU A 100 -4.84 -0.22 -14.85
#